data_09050cdc0dde45f6612941d58613bb48
#
_entry.id   09050cdc0dde45f6612941d58613bb48
#
_cell.length_a   1.000
_cell.length_b   1.000
_cell.length_c   1.000
_cell.angle_alpha   90.00
_cell.angle_beta   90.00
_cell.angle_gamma   90.00
#
_symmetry.space_group_name_H-M   'P 1'
#
loop_
_entity.id
_entity.type
_entity.pdbx_description
1 polymer ?
#
loop_
_entity_poly.entity_id
_entity_poly.type
_entity_poly.pdbx_seq_one_letter_code
_entity_poly.pdbx_strand_id
1 'polypeptide(L)'
;LGDSLGVLENLFEDSTEVVNLYATDTYREFVEMMYQWGQEGLLMPDAATTTENNLLSGNGFAQFENIKPGKEVEVEKGNNRDIVLVETLPANSYTEVVQANNFVIPYCAQYPEKAMELWEMMYTNAEISNLFVNGVEGINWVYSDDSKTFITTPEGVDSNATGYTSYGWAWPN
;
A
#
# COMPACT_ATOMS: atom_id res chain seq x y z
N LEU A 1 -5.09 1.57 16.29
CA LEU A 1 -5.38 2.60 17.26
C LEU A 1 -5.87 3.86 16.56
N GLY A 2 -7.11 4.26 16.86
CA GLY A 2 -7.64 5.57 16.56
C GLY A 2 -7.56 6.05 15.13
N ASP A 3 -7.93 7.29 14.96
CA ASP A 3 -7.85 8.03 13.71
C ASP A 3 -6.62 8.97 13.71
N SER A 4 -6.35 9.59 12.57
CA SER A 4 -5.23 10.54 12.42
C SER A 4 -5.39 11.84 13.22
N LEU A 5 -6.61 12.14 13.68
CA LEU A 5 -6.90 13.33 14.50
C LEU A 5 -6.77 13.04 16.01
N GLY A 6 -6.74 11.77 16.42
CA GLY A 6 -6.67 11.37 17.83
C GLY A 6 -7.97 11.59 18.60
N VAL A 7 -9.12 11.51 17.91
CA VAL A 7 -10.46 11.73 18.48
C VAL A 7 -11.33 10.49 18.52
N LEU A 8 -10.85 9.37 17.99
CA LEU A 8 -11.48 8.05 18.07
C LEU A 8 -10.53 7.07 18.72
N GLU A 9 -11.02 6.26 19.67
CA GLU A 9 -10.22 5.22 20.29
C GLU A 9 -9.96 4.05 19.32
N ASN A 10 -10.99 3.62 18.60
CA ASN A 10 -10.94 2.57 17.61
C ASN A 10 -11.53 3.05 16.30
N LEU A 11 -10.71 3.07 15.26
CA LEU A 11 -11.12 3.52 13.92
C LEU A 11 -12.17 2.60 13.27
N PHE A 12 -12.21 1.33 13.66
CA PHE A 12 -13.00 0.28 13.02
C PHE A 12 -14.26 -0.12 13.81
N GLU A 13 -14.53 0.57 14.91
CA GLU A 13 -15.77 0.44 15.67
C GLU A 13 -16.81 1.44 15.13
N ASP A 14 -18.04 0.99 15.07
CA ASP A 14 -19.19 1.85 14.70
C ASP A 14 -19.58 2.71 15.91
N SER A 15 -18.66 3.58 16.31
CA SER A 15 -18.83 4.51 17.42
C SER A 15 -18.83 5.96 16.92
N THR A 16 -19.77 6.74 17.42
CA THR A 16 -19.81 8.19 17.23
C THR A 16 -19.30 8.97 18.44
N GLU A 17 -18.78 8.27 19.44
CA GLU A 17 -18.24 8.89 20.63
C GLU A 17 -16.86 9.49 20.32
N VAL A 18 -16.72 10.77 20.57
CA VAL A 18 -15.46 11.51 20.42
C VAL A 18 -14.73 11.50 21.75
N VAL A 19 -13.52 11.00 21.74
CA VAL A 19 -12.66 10.91 22.92
C VAL A 19 -11.32 11.60 22.67
N ASN A 20 -10.58 11.88 23.72
CA ASN A 20 -9.17 12.21 23.57
C ASN A 20 -8.38 10.89 23.58
N LEU A 21 -7.99 10.38 22.43
CA LEU A 21 -7.25 9.13 22.27
C LEU A 21 -6.03 9.06 23.20
N TYR A 22 -5.29 10.16 23.31
CA TYR A 22 -4.06 10.22 24.11
C TYR A 22 -4.30 10.12 25.63
N ALA A 23 -5.55 10.27 26.07
CA ALA A 23 -5.94 10.12 27.46
C ALA A 23 -6.56 8.75 27.78
N THR A 24 -6.70 7.86 26.80
CA THR A 24 -7.27 6.52 26.99
C THR A 24 -6.26 5.55 27.57
N ASP A 25 -6.77 4.51 28.22
CA ASP A 25 -5.94 3.41 28.71
C ASP A 25 -5.33 2.62 27.55
N THR A 26 -6.07 2.42 26.47
CA THR A 26 -5.60 1.78 25.23
C THR A 26 -4.35 2.45 24.68
N TYR A 27 -4.34 3.78 24.61
CA TYR A 27 -3.15 4.52 24.16
C TYR A 27 -1.98 4.40 25.13
N ARG A 28 -2.26 4.43 26.44
CA ARG A 28 -1.23 4.24 27.47
C ARG A 28 -0.56 2.86 27.35
N GLU A 29 -1.35 1.80 27.26
CA GLU A 29 -0.85 0.43 27.09
C GLU A 29 0.01 0.29 25.84
N PHE A 30 -0.42 0.91 24.73
CA PHE A 30 0.37 0.94 23.50
C PHE A 30 1.73 1.63 23.70
N VAL A 31 1.75 2.80 24.32
CA VAL A 31 3.00 3.55 24.56
C VAL A 31 3.91 2.80 25.54
N GLU A 32 3.38 2.18 26.57
CA GLU A 32 4.15 1.37 27.52
C GLU A 32 4.77 0.15 26.82
N MET A 33 4.03 -0.53 25.97
CA MET A 33 4.54 -1.64 25.15
C MET A 33 5.65 -1.17 24.22
N MET A 34 5.46 -0.07 23.49
CA MET A 34 6.48 0.48 22.60
C MET A 34 7.74 0.92 23.36
N TYR A 35 7.57 1.51 24.53
CA TYR A 35 8.69 1.87 25.41
C TYR A 35 9.48 0.60 25.83
N GLN A 36 8.78 -0.43 26.25
CA GLN A 36 9.41 -1.70 26.62
C GLN A 36 10.18 -2.30 25.45
N TRP A 37 9.59 -2.37 24.27
CA TRP A 37 10.28 -2.85 23.07
C TRP A 37 11.53 -2.02 22.72
N GLY A 38 11.46 -0.72 22.95
CA GLY A 38 12.63 0.14 22.83
C GLY A 38 13.75 -0.21 23.81
N GLN A 39 13.40 -0.50 25.08
CA GLN A 39 14.39 -0.92 26.09
C GLN A 39 15.00 -2.29 25.78
N GLU A 40 14.23 -3.19 25.22
CA GLU A 40 14.67 -4.53 24.79
C GLU A 40 15.47 -4.52 23.48
N GLY A 41 15.58 -3.36 22.80
CA GLY A 41 16.27 -3.23 21.53
C GLY A 41 15.54 -3.83 20.34
N LEU A 42 14.23 -4.01 20.44
CA LEU A 42 13.38 -4.53 19.38
C LEU A 42 12.97 -3.45 18.36
N LEU A 43 13.03 -2.19 18.77
CA LEU A 43 12.78 -1.05 17.90
C LEU A 43 14.11 -0.51 17.35
N MET A 44 14.06 -0.03 16.11
CA MET A 44 15.23 0.64 15.55
C MET A 44 15.57 1.90 16.35
N PRO A 45 16.86 2.13 16.66
CA PRO A 45 17.28 3.33 17.40
C PRO A 45 16.91 4.64 16.73
N ASP A 46 16.84 4.66 15.40
CA ASP A 46 16.53 5.81 14.56
C ASP A 46 15.17 5.74 13.87
N ALA A 47 14.25 4.93 14.39
CA ALA A 47 12.91 4.70 13.82
C ALA A 47 12.14 5.99 13.49
N ALA A 48 12.37 7.06 14.25
CA ALA A 48 11.72 8.35 14.05
C ALA A 48 12.33 9.20 12.91
N THR A 49 13.51 8.86 12.43
CA THR A 49 14.30 9.69 11.50
C THR A 49 14.75 8.97 10.23
N THR A 50 14.76 7.62 10.26
CA THR A 50 15.18 6.83 9.10
C THR A 50 14.14 6.86 7.99
N THR A 51 14.64 6.87 6.76
CA THR A 51 13.84 6.66 5.54
C THR A 51 14.22 5.37 4.83
N GLU A 52 15.10 4.57 5.43
CA GLU A 52 15.57 3.33 4.84
C GLU A 52 14.50 2.23 4.89
N ASN A 53 14.47 1.39 3.85
CA ASN A 53 13.68 0.17 3.86
C ASN A 53 14.45 -0.93 4.59
N ASN A 54 14.07 -1.15 5.85
CA ASN A 54 14.79 -2.09 6.72
C ASN A 54 14.53 -3.56 6.40
N LEU A 55 13.43 -3.90 5.78
CA LEU A 55 13.21 -5.25 5.25
C LEU A 55 14.17 -5.51 4.10
N LEU A 56 14.34 -4.56 3.18
CA LEU A 56 15.26 -4.68 2.06
C LEU A 56 16.72 -4.81 2.52
N SER A 57 17.15 -3.98 3.48
CA SER A 57 18.51 -4.04 4.04
C SER A 57 18.77 -5.27 4.92
N GLY A 58 17.70 -5.96 5.36
CA GLY A 58 17.78 -7.11 6.25
C GLY A 58 17.94 -6.77 7.73
N ASN A 59 17.77 -5.52 8.09
CA ASN A 59 17.86 -5.05 9.48
C ASN A 59 16.50 -5.11 10.19
N GLY A 60 15.39 -5.20 9.44
CA GLY A 60 14.04 -5.34 9.96
C GLY A 60 13.54 -6.79 9.90
N PHE A 61 12.93 -7.27 11.00
CA PHE A 61 12.28 -8.57 11.05
C PHE A 61 10.82 -8.51 10.62
N ALA A 62 10.10 -7.46 10.99
CA ALA A 62 8.69 -7.25 10.65
C ALA A 62 8.37 -5.77 10.52
N GLN A 63 7.31 -5.49 9.78
CA GLN A 63 6.71 -4.15 9.72
C GLN A 63 5.19 -4.25 9.58
N PHE A 64 4.50 -3.20 9.99
CA PHE A 64 3.06 -3.05 9.73
C PHE A 64 2.85 -2.36 8.40
N GLU A 65 1.94 -2.92 7.60
CA GLU A 65 1.62 -2.38 6.29
C GLU A 65 0.16 -2.64 5.92
N ASN A 66 -0.39 -1.84 5.01
CA ASN A 66 -1.68 -2.12 4.40
C ASN A 66 -1.54 -3.28 3.42
N ILE A 67 -2.39 -4.28 3.57
CA ILE A 67 -2.37 -5.46 2.71
C ILE A 67 -3.58 -5.49 1.77
N LYS A 68 -3.39 -6.12 0.62
CA LYS A 68 -4.41 -6.38 -0.39
C LYS A 68 -4.12 -7.77 -1.01
N PRO A 69 -5.04 -8.38 -1.72
CA PRO A 69 -4.74 -9.59 -2.49
C PRO A 69 -3.51 -9.40 -3.39
N GLY A 70 -2.56 -10.35 -3.34
CA GLY A 70 -1.31 -10.30 -4.10
C GLY A 70 -0.21 -9.40 -3.50
N LYS A 71 -0.45 -8.73 -2.37
CA LYS A 71 0.55 -7.88 -1.70
C LYS A 71 1.81 -8.64 -1.31
N GLU A 72 1.69 -9.92 -0.96
CA GLU A 72 2.83 -10.78 -0.63
C GLU A 72 3.88 -10.78 -1.75
N VAL A 73 3.47 -11.04 -2.99
CA VAL A 73 4.35 -11.04 -4.16
C VAL A 73 4.97 -9.67 -4.41
N GLU A 74 4.22 -8.60 -4.21
CA GLU A 74 4.71 -7.21 -4.34
C GLU A 74 5.82 -6.94 -3.32
N VAL A 75 5.60 -7.33 -2.05
CA VAL A 75 6.55 -7.09 -0.95
C VAL A 75 7.79 -7.97 -1.08
N GLU A 76 7.63 -9.24 -1.47
CA GLU A 76 8.75 -10.15 -1.75
C GLU A 76 9.67 -9.59 -2.83
N LYS A 77 9.11 -9.15 -3.96
CA LYS A 77 9.88 -8.55 -5.04
C LYS A 77 10.58 -7.26 -4.61
N GLY A 78 9.84 -6.37 -3.93
CA GLY A 78 10.39 -5.09 -3.47
C GLY A 78 11.53 -5.24 -2.47
N ASN A 79 11.57 -6.36 -1.73
CA ASN A 79 12.56 -6.61 -0.69
C ASN A 79 13.56 -7.72 -1.05
N ASN A 80 13.36 -8.41 -2.18
CA ASN A 80 14.17 -9.56 -2.59
C ASN A 80 14.34 -10.62 -1.48
N ARG A 81 13.24 -10.93 -0.80
CA ARG A 81 13.16 -11.85 0.35
C ARG A 81 11.81 -12.52 0.40
N ASP A 82 11.79 -13.76 0.90
CA ASP A 82 10.57 -14.46 1.23
C ASP A 82 9.86 -13.71 2.39
N ILE A 83 8.60 -13.41 2.21
CA ILE A 83 7.78 -12.64 3.16
C ILE A 83 6.54 -13.45 3.52
N VAL A 84 6.14 -13.38 4.77
CA VAL A 84 4.88 -13.93 5.24
C VAL A 84 3.98 -12.77 5.66
N LEU A 85 2.80 -12.68 5.04
CA LEU A 85 1.78 -11.71 5.44
C LEU A 85 0.90 -12.32 6.53
N VAL A 86 0.69 -11.57 7.59
CA VAL A 86 -0.21 -11.93 8.67
C VAL A 86 -1.30 -10.86 8.76
N GLU A 87 -2.54 -11.25 8.45
CA GLU A 87 -3.68 -10.36 8.62
C GLU A 87 -3.94 -10.15 10.12
N THR A 88 -3.75 -8.94 10.59
CA THR A 88 -3.98 -8.57 12.00
C THR A 88 -5.35 -7.93 12.22
N LEU A 89 -5.94 -7.37 11.17
CA LEU A 89 -7.26 -6.75 11.17
C LEU A 89 -8.01 -7.14 9.90
N PRO A 90 -9.32 -7.44 9.98
CA PRO A 90 -10.11 -7.75 8.80
C PRO A 90 -10.20 -6.55 7.85
N ALA A 91 -10.41 -6.84 6.58
CA ALA A 91 -10.63 -5.80 5.57
C ALA A 91 -11.84 -4.94 5.96
N ASN A 92 -11.63 -3.65 5.94
CA ASN A 92 -12.68 -2.66 6.20
C ASN A 92 -12.51 -1.46 5.29
N SER A 93 -13.59 -0.71 5.12
CA SER A 93 -13.61 0.50 4.30
C SER A 93 -14.13 1.66 5.12
N TYR A 94 -13.43 2.77 5.08
CA TYR A 94 -13.81 4.00 5.76
C TYR A 94 -13.53 5.20 4.84
N THR A 95 -14.12 6.34 5.16
CA THR A 95 -14.17 7.51 4.30
C THR A 95 -12.77 7.98 3.84
N GLU A 96 -11.80 7.98 4.74
CA GLU A 96 -10.43 8.42 4.43
C GLU A 96 -9.79 7.55 3.34
N VAL A 97 -9.97 6.23 3.40
CA VAL A 97 -9.45 5.30 2.38
C VAL A 97 -10.12 5.51 1.03
N VAL A 98 -11.45 5.68 1.03
CA VAL A 98 -12.22 5.92 -0.20
C VAL A 98 -11.82 7.24 -0.87
N GLN A 99 -11.43 8.24 -0.07
CA GLN A 99 -11.04 9.57 -0.55
C GLN A 99 -9.53 9.76 -0.75
N ALA A 100 -8.70 8.77 -0.40
CA ALA A 100 -7.25 8.89 -0.42
C ALA A 100 -6.69 9.10 -1.83
N ASN A 101 -7.29 8.48 -2.83
CA ASN A 101 -6.85 8.55 -4.22
C ASN A 101 -8.01 9.02 -5.11
N ASN A 102 -7.94 10.27 -5.53
CA ASN A 102 -8.95 10.86 -6.38
C ASN A 102 -8.35 11.29 -7.70
N PHE A 103 -9.02 10.93 -8.78
CA PHE A 103 -8.75 11.47 -10.10
C PHE A 103 -9.78 12.54 -10.42
N VAL A 104 -9.35 13.62 -11.02
CA VAL A 104 -10.23 14.75 -11.32
C VAL A 104 -10.00 15.23 -12.75
N ILE A 105 -11.08 15.65 -13.41
CA ILE A 105 -11.01 16.40 -14.66
C ILE A 105 -11.14 17.88 -14.27
N PRO A 106 -10.08 18.69 -14.45
CA PRO A 106 -10.13 20.08 -14.01
C PRO A 106 -11.12 20.89 -14.86
N TYR A 107 -11.72 21.91 -14.26
CA TYR A 107 -12.67 22.80 -14.96
C TYR A 107 -12.07 23.47 -16.20
N CYS A 108 -10.76 23.68 -16.23
CA CYS A 108 -10.05 24.27 -17.37
C CYS A 108 -9.65 23.26 -18.45
N ALA A 109 -10.08 22.00 -18.35
CA ALA A 109 -9.82 21.00 -19.38
C ALA A 109 -10.40 21.42 -20.72
N GLN A 110 -9.62 21.38 -21.80
CA GLN A 110 -10.09 21.74 -23.14
C GLN A 110 -11.02 20.69 -23.74
N TYR A 111 -10.84 19.42 -23.35
CA TYR A 111 -11.59 18.27 -23.87
C TYR A 111 -12.03 17.35 -22.73
N PRO A 112 -12.93 17.80 -21.85
CA PRO A 112 -13.33 17.03 -20.66
C PRO A 112 -14.01 15.69 -21.02
N GLU A 113 -14.75 15.64 -22.14
CA GLU A 113 -15.37 14.41 -22.63
C GLU A 113 -14.32 13.37 -23.03
N LYS A 114 -13.23 13.78 -23.68
CA LYS A 114 -12.14 12.88 -24.04
C LYS A 114 -11.36 12.39 -22.82
N ALA A 115 -11.20 13.23 -21.83
CA ALA A 115 -10.63 12.83 -20.55
C ALA A 115 -11.51 11.78 -19.87
N MET A 116 -12.84 11.94 -19.93
CA MET A 116 -13.78 10.96 -19.38
C MET A 116 -13.82 9.65 -20.16
N GLU A 117 -13.75 9.69 -21.51
CA GLU A 117 -13.60 8.49 -22.33
C GLU A 117 -12.34 7.69 -21.97
N LEU A 118 -11.20 8.37 -21.82
CA LEU A 118 -9.97 7.71 -21.38
C LEU A 118 -10.14 7.09 -19.99
N TRP A 119 -10.75 7.82 -19.08
CA TRP A 119 -11.04 7.34 -17.73
C TRP A 119 -11.90 6.07 -17.74
N GLU A 120 -12.99 6.06 -18.53
CA GLU A 120 -13.83 4.89 -18.72
C GLU A 120 -13.06 3.70 -19.29
N MET A 121 -12.21 3.94 -20.31
CA MET A 121 -11.38 2.87 -20.87
C MET A 121 -10.42 2.26 -19.87
N MET A 122 -9.90 3.03 -18.94
CA MET A 122 -9.03 2.54 -17.88
C MET A 122 -9.74 1.54 -16.94
N TYR A 123 -11.06 1.59 -16.83
CA TYR A 123 -11.87 0.65 -16.04
C TYR A 123 -12.46 -0.49 -16.85
N THR A 124 -12.65 -0.30 -18.13
CA THR A 124 -13.40 -1.25 -18.98
C THR A 124 -12.54 -2.00 -19.97
N ASN A 125 -11.32 -1.51 -20.24
CA ASN A 125 -10.39 -2.10 -21.19
C ASN A 125 -9.12 -2.60 -20.49
N ALA A 126 -9.02 -3.93 -20.34
CA ALA A 126 -7.91 -4.57 -19.65
C ALA A 126 -6.53 -4.27 -20.27
N GLU A 127 -6.45 -4.09 -21.59
CA GLU A 127 -5.19 -3.78 -22.27
C GLU A 127 -4.69 -2.38 -21.88
N ILE A 128 -5.58 -1.39 -21.89
CA ILE A 128 -5.26 -0.02 -21.48
C ILE A 128 -4.91 0.02 -20.00
N SER A 129 -5.69 -0.64 -19.16
CA SER A 129 -5.41 -0.74 -17.72
C SER A 129 -4.03 -1.34 -17.48
N ASN A 130 -3.70 -2.47 -18.11
CA ASN A 130 -2.39 -3.11 -17.97
C ASN A 130 -1.24 -2.23 -18.46
N LEU A 131 -1.41 -1.50 -19.55
CA LEU A 131 -0.39 -0.56 -20.03
C LEU A 131 -0.07 0.51 -18.99
N PHE A 132 -1.09 1.04 -18.30
CA PHE A 132 -0.91 2.04 -17.25
C PHE A 132 -0.32 1.46 -15.97
N VAL A 133 -0.79 0.29 -15.55
CA VAL A 133 -0.42 -0.30 -14.26
C VAL A 133 0.93 -1.02 -14.35
N ASN A 134 1.14 -1.78 -15.40
CA ASN A 134 2.25 -2.73 -15.50
C ASN A 134 3.25 -2.40 -16.62
N GLY A 135 2.90 -1.49 -17.52
CA GLY A 135 3.71 -1.22 -18.71
C GLY A 135 3.48 -2.24 -19.83
N VAL A 136 4.49 -2.44 -20.65
CA VAL A 136 4.42 -3.25 -21.86
C VAL A 136 4.78 -4.71 -21.56
N GLU A 137 3.90 -5.63 -21.95
CA GLU A 137 4.14 -7.08 -21.85
C GLU A 137 5.39 -7.47 -22.65
N GLY A 138 6.19 -8.35 -22.07
CA GLY A 138 7.47 -8.80 -22.65
C GLY A 138 8.65 -7.83 -22.44
N ILE A 139 8.38 -6.58 -22.03
CA ILE A 139 9.41 -5.57 -21.73
C ILE A 139 9.46 -5.29 -20.24
N ASN A 140 8.33 -4.89 -19.67
CA ASN A 140 8.25 -4.52 -18.25
C ASN A 140 7.75 -5.68 -17.39
N TRP A 141 6.91 -6.55 -17.94
CA TRP A 141 6.34 -7.70 -17.25
C TRP A 141 6.04 -8.85 -18.20
N VAL A 142 5.89 -10.05 -17.63
CA VAL A 142 5.38 -11.26 -18.28
C VAL A 142 4.46 -12.00 -17.33
N TYR A 143 3.61 -12.90 -17.83
CA TYR A 143 2.89 -13.80 -16.94
C TYR A 143 3.84 -14.78 -16.28
N SER A 144 3.62 -15.07 -14.99
CA SER A 144 4.43 -16.01 -14.21
C SER A 144 4.14 -17.47 -14.57
N ASP A 145 2.93 -17.73 -15.08
CA ASP A 145 2.46 -19.06 -15.43
C ASP A 145 1.39 -19.00 -16.54
N ASP A 146 1.01 -20.18 -17.02
CA ASP A 146 0.00 -20.33 -18.07
C ASP A 146 -1.42 -19.95 -17.63
N SER A 147 -1.67 -19.82 -16.32
CA SER A 147 -2.98 -19.40 -15.79
C SER A 147 -3.27 -17.94 -16.03
N LYS A 148 -2.24 -17.14 -16.31
CA LYS A 148 -2.30 -15.69 -16.51
C LYS A 148 -2.92 -14.94 -15.32
N THR A 149 -2.74 -15.50 -14.13
CA THR A 149 -3.26 -14.90 -12.89
C THR A 149 -2.26 -13.91 -12.28
N PHE A 150 -0.98 -14.23 -12.37
CA PHE A 150 0.09 -13.41 -11.79
C PHE A 150 1.09 -12.97 -12.85
N ILE A 151 1.68 -11.82 -12.62
CA ILE A 151 2.73 -11.27 -13.46
C ILE A 151 4.06 -11.24 -12.71
N THR A 152 5.15 -11.30 -13.48
CA THR A 152 6.51 -11.18 -12.95
C THR A 152 7.36 -10.36 -13.91
N THR A 153 8.55 -9.96 -13.44
CA THR A 153 9.55 -9.32 -14.31
C THR A 153 10.11 -10.36 -15.29
N PRO A 154 10.34 -10.00 -16.56
CA PRO A 154 10.97 -10.90 -17.52
C PRO A 154 12.32 -11.40 -17.03
N GLU A 155 12.70 -12.64 -17.40
CA GLU A 155 13.97 -13.23 -17.02
C GLU A 155 15.15 -12.37 -17.47
N GLY A 156 16.09 -12.13 -16.57
CA GLY A 156 17.29 -11.31 -16.86
C GLY A 156 17.06 -9.80 -16.86
N VAL A 157 15.84 -9.34 -16.56
CA VAL A 157 15.50 -7.92 -16.44
C VAL A 157 15.51 -7.52 -14.96
N ASP A 158 16.27 -6.49 -14.63
CA ASP A 158 16.21 -5.89 -13.29
C ASP A 158 14.89 -5.06 -13.20
N SER A 159 14.03 -5.42 -12.27
CA SER A 159 12.76 -4.73 -12.04
C SER A 159 12.94 -3.25 -11.70
N ASN A 160 14.06 -2.88 -11.10
CA ASN A 160 14.39 -1.49 -10.77
C ASN A 160 14.96 -0.71 -11.97
N ALA A 161 15.41 -1.41 -13.02
CA ALA A 161 16.02 -0.82 -14.21
C ALA A 161 15.09 -0.77 -15.42
N THR A 162 13.84 -1.22 -15.31
CA THR A 162 12.86 -1.17 -16.43
C THR A 162 12.46 0.24 -16.82
N GLY A 163 12.75 1.24 -15.98
CA GLY A 163 12.31 2.62 -16.16
C GLY A 163 10.81 2.83 -16.00
N TYR A 164 10.08 1.79 -15.59
CA TYR A 164 8.65 1.84 -15.36
C TYR A 164 8.30 1.58 -13.89
N THR A 165 7.57 2.51 -13.28
CA THR A 165 7.06 2.38 -11.92
C THR A 165 5.60 1.99 -11.98
N SER A 166 5.25 0.83 -11.41
CA SER A 166 3.86 0.38 -11.32
C SER A 166 3.05 1.30 -10.43
N TYR A 167 1.87 1.70 -10.93
CA TYR A 167 0.87 2.48 -10.18
C TYR A 167 -0.31 1.62 -9.72
N GLY A 168 -0.16 0.30 -9.68
CA GLY A 168 -1.23 -0.63 -9.29
C GLY A 168 -1.88 -0.35 -7.95
N TRP A 169 -1.17 0.32 -7.04
CA TRP A 169 -1.71 0.76 -5.76
C TRP A 169 -2.76 1.88 -5.85
N ALA A 170 -2.71 2.68 -6.92
CA ALA A 170 -3.62 3.81 -7.15
C ALA A 170 -4.70 3.50 -8.20
N TRP A 171 -4.66 2.30 -8.79
CA TRP A 171 -5.52 1.95 -9.91
C TRP A 171 -6.45 0.80 -9.54
N PRO A 172 -7.72 0.84 -9.92
CA PRO A 172 -8.57 -0.33 -9.82
C PRO A 172 -8.09 -1.39 -10.82
N ASN A 173 -7.75 -2.53 -10.29
CA ASN A 173 -7.42 -3.72 -11.08
C ASN A 173 -8.70 -4.47 -11.46
#